data_934981639d44d567ed8596ff2c5b9137
#
_entry.id   934981639d44d567ed8596ff2c5b9137
#
_cell.length_a   1.000
_cell.length_b   1.000
_cell.length_c   1.000
_cell.angle_alpha   90.00
_cell.angle_beta   90.00
_cell.angle_gamma   90.00
#
_symmetry.space_group_name_H-M   'P 1'
#
loop_
_entity.id
_entity.type
_entity.pdbx_description
1 polymer ?
#
loop_
_entity_poly.entity_id
_entity_poly.type
_entity_poly.pdbx_seq_one_letter_code
_entity_poly.pdbx_strand_id
1 'polypeptide(L)'
;ARGYGEEAVTAFLHLNGQTVGGIATNGGALHWKDVEKMNRFLRFCNSYSLPVFLLCDVSGFENCLCNEKHMAKAMAEFLSLYGNSSVPLVSVVKKAIGSLAACLGSKGMGADLVFAYPASEISLMEEALAMQILYPEASLEEREEKGKSFLAEKASAESAAARGYIDAIILPEETRQRVISAFDMLYGKANFDFHKKPI
;
A
#
# COMPACT_ATOMS: atom_id res chain seq x y z
N ALA A 1 -9.22 4.69 -16.02
CA ALA A 1 -10.41 5.34 -16.58
C ALA A 1 -10.58 6.70 -15.90
N ARG A 2 -10.69 7.77 -16.69
CA ARG A 2 -10.98 9.10 -16.13
C ARG A 2 -12.39 9.09 -15.53
N GLY A 3 -12.57 9.74 -14.36
CA GLY A 3 -13.87 9.83 -13.70
C GLY A 3 -14.34 8.57 -12.97
N TYR A 4 -13.48 7.57 -12.79
CA TYR A 4 -13.79 6.37 -12.03
C TYR A 4 -12.65 6.02 -11.09
N GLY A 5 -12.91 6.01 -9.77
CA GLY A 5 -11.92 5.73 -8.76
C GLY A 5 -10.79 6.78 -8.80
N GLU A 6 -11.06 8.01 -8.41
CA GLU A 6 -10.14 9.15 -8.62
C GLU A 6 -8.96 9.15 -7.66
N GLU A 7 -9.11 8.49 -6.50
CA GLU A 7 -8.04 8.33 -5.51
C GLU A 7 -7.01 7.24 -5.90
N ALA A 8 -7.34 6.36 -6.85
CA ALA A 8 -6.40 5.40 -7.38
C ALA A 8 -5.97 5.75 -8.81
N VAL A 9 -4.68 5.79 -9.04
CA VAL A 9 -4.08 5.95 -10.37
C VAL A 9 -3.49 4.63 -10.81
N THR A 10 -3.78 4.21 -12.04
CA THR A 10 -3.19 3.02 -12.65
C THR A 10 -2.56 3.40 -13.99
N ALA A 11 -1.33 2.99 -14.22
CA ALA A 11 -0.56 3.31 -15.42
C ALA A 11 0.46 2.22 -15.74
N PHE A 12 0.90 2.14 -16.99
CA PHE A 12 2.09 1.40 -17.33
C PHE A 12 3.31 2.33 -17.23
N LEU A 13 4.32 1.84 -16.55
CA LEU A 13 5.59 2.53 -16.36
C LEU A 13 6.68 1.85 -17.19
N HIS A 14 7.65 2.63 -17.63
CA HIS A 14 8.85 2.12 -18.29
C HIS A 14 10.06 2.30 -17.37
N LEU A 15 10.55 1.21 -16.82
CA LEU A 15 11.65 1.19 -15.87
C LEU A 15 12.77 0.32 -16.43
N ASN A 16 13.93 0.94 -16.75
CA ASN A 16 15.11 0.25 -17.25
C ASN A 16 14.82 -0.71 -18.44
N GLY A 17 14.01 -0.25 -19.42
CA GLY A 17 13.65 -1.07 -20.60
C GLY A 17 12.51 -2.08 -20.34
N GLN A 18 12.04 -2.23 -19.11
CA GLN A 18 10.97 -3.15 -18.72
C GLN A 18 9.65 -2.42 -18.54
N THR A 19 8.55 -3.02 -18.98
CA THR A 19 7.21 -2.53 -18.71
C THR A 19 6.73 -3.04 -17.36
N VAL A 20 6.31 -2.12 -16.50
CA VAL A 20 5.84 -2.38 -15.13
C VAL A 20 4.45 -1.79 -14.96
N GLY A 21 3.53 -2.52 -14.34
CA GLY A 21 2.24 -1.97 -13.92
C GLY A 21 2.43 -1.08 -12.69
N GLY A 22 2.03 0.18 -12.79
CA GLY A 22 2.04 1.13 -11.67
C GLY A 22 0.65 1.31 -11.10
N ILE A 23 0.52 1.17 -9.78
CA ILE A 23 -0.66 1.52 -9.00
C ILE A 23 -0.21 2.57 -7.98
N ALA A 24 -0.91 3.68 -7.90
CA ALA A 24 -0.64 4.71 -6.90
C ALA A 24 -1.94 5.21 -6.29
N THR A 25 -1.91 5.56 -5.02
CA THR A 25 -3.00 6.23 -4.32
C THR A 25 -2.62 7.68 -4.03
N ASN A 26 -3.60 8.56 -3.93
CA ASN A 26 -3.41 10.02 -4.02
C ASN A 26 -3.45 10.74 -2.65
N GLY A 27 -3.32 10.01 -1.55
CA GLY A 27 -3.31 10.57 -0.19
C GLY A 27 -4.67 10.71 0.47
N GLY A 28 -5.75 10.54 -0.28
CA GLY A 28 -7.12 10.61 0.20
C GLY A 28 -7.64 9.31 0.83
N ALA A 29 -8.92 9.35 1.19
CA ALA A 29 -9.65 8.17 1.66
C ALA A 29 -10.16 7.35 0.48
N LEU A 30 -9.93 6.03 0.49
CA LEU A 30 -10.31 5.16 -0.61
C LEU A 30 -11.83 4.91 -0.66
N HIS A 31 -12.37 5.03 -1.84
CA HIS A 31 -13.69 4.55 -2.20
C HIS A 31 -13.62 3.15 -2.81
N TRP A 32 -14.67 2.33 -2.69
CA TRP A 32 -14.68 0.97 -3.25
C TRP A 32 -14.37 0.91 -4.76
N LYS A 33 -14.71 1.97 -5.51
CA LYS A 33 -14.40 2.10 -6.94
C LYS A 33 -12.90 2.20 -7.22
N ASP A 34 -12.15 2.80 -6.29
CA ASP A 34 -10.69 2.87 -6.39
C ASP A 34 -10.09 1.47 -6.29
N VAL A 35 -10.56 0.71 -5.31
CA VAL A 35 -10.12 -0.68 -5.11
C VAL A 35 -10.52 -1.56 -6.29
N GLU A 36 -11.74 -1.41 -6.82
CA GLU A 36 -12.17 -2.14 -8.02
C GLU A 36 -11.31 -1.81 -9.25
N LYS A 37 -10.94 -0.54 -9.42
CA LYS A 37 -9.99 -0.12 -10.46
C LYS A 37 -8.62 -0.77 -10.29
N MET A 38 -8.10 -0.80 -9.07
CA MET A 38 -6.85 -1.49 -8.75
C MET A 38 -6.96 -3.00 -9.03
N ASN A 39 -8.07 -3.65 -8.66
CA ASN A 39 -8.33 -5.06 -8.91
C ASN A 39 -8.28 -5.41 -10.41
N ARG A 40 -8.98 -4.63 -11.23
CA ARG A 40 -8.99 -4.83 -12.68
C ARG A 40 -7.59 -4.70 -13.28
N PHE A 41 -6.83 -3.71 -12.83
CA PHE A 41 -5.48 -3.47 -13.31
C PHE A 41 -4.49 -4.54 -12.83
N LEU A 42 -4.55 -4.93 -11.56
CA LEU A 42 -3.72 -6.00 -11.00
C LEU A 42 -3.99 -7.34 -11.69
N ARG A 43 -5.26 -7.66 -11.94
CA ARG A 43 -5.65 -8.86 -12.70
C ARG A 43 -5.03 -8.85 -14.10
N PHE A 44 -5.08 -7.70 -14.79
CA PHE A 44 -4.43 -7.53 -16.09
C PHE A 44 -2.92 -7.78 -15.99
N CYS A 45 -2.23 -7.13 -15.04
CA CYS A 45 -0.78 -7.32 -14.86
C CYS A 45 -0.42 -8.78 -14.58
N ASN A 46 -1.20 -9.46 -13.71
CA ASN A 46 -1.02 -10.88 -13.43
C ASN A 46 -1.20 -11.75 -14.69
N SER A 47 -2.22 -11.47 -15.51
CA SER A 47 -2.50 -12.25 -16.73
C SER A 47 -1.41 -12.12 -17.79
N TYR A 48 -0.75 -10.97 -17.85
CA TYR A 48 0.33 -10.68 -18.80
C TYR A 48 1.72 -10.80 -18.20
N SER A 49 1.85 -11.34 -16.99
CA SER A 49 3.13 -11.50 -16.27
C SER A 49 3.92 -10.19 -16.14
N LEU A 50 3.21 -9.08 -15.97
CA LEU A 50 3.83 -7.76 -15.75
C LEU A 50 4.09 -7.56 -14.25
N PRO A 51 5.32 -7.21 -13.84
CA PRO A 51 5.61 -6.83 -12.47
C PRO A 51 4.80 -5.61 -12.06
N VAL A 52 4.51 -5.49 -10.77
CA VAL A 52 3.64 -4.41 -10.24
C VAL A 52 4.38 -3.59 -9.19
N PHE A 53 4.39 -2.29 -9.42
CA PHE A 53 4.81 -1.29 -8.45
C PHE A 53 3.59 -0.62 -7.82
N LEU A 54 3.55 -0.58 -6.49
CA LEU A 54 2.48 0.06 -5.74
C LEU A 54 3.06 1.20 -4.87
N LEU A 55 2.59 2.41 -5.10
CA LEU A 55 2.85 3.57 -4.24
C LEU A 55 1.63 3.81 -3.35
N CYS A 56 1.78 3.51 -2.06
CA CYS A 56 0.72 3.62 -1.08
C CYS A 56 0.78 4.96 -0.34
N ASP A 57 -0.23 5.79 -0.58
CA ASP A 57 -0.48 7.05 0.14
C ASP A 57 -1.97 7.15 0.43
N VAL A 58 -2.41 6.69 1.61
CA VAL A 58 -3.83 6.59 1.97
C VAL A 58 -4.07 7.00 3.42
N SER A 59 -5.16 7.72 3.65
CA SER A 59 -5.58 8.15 4.99
C SER A 59 -6.63 7.25 5.63
N GLY A 60 -7.23 6.32 4.87
CA GLY A 60 -8.30 5.45 5.35
C GLY A 60 -9.30 5.12 4.26
N PHE A 61 -10.51 4.72 4.68
CA PHE A 61 -11.65 4.51 3.80
C PHE A 61 -12.61 5.69 3.85
N GLU A 62 -13.18 6.06 2.71
CA GLU A 62 -14.24 7.07 2.66
C GLU A 62 -15.46 6.59 3.45
N ASN A 63 -15.98 7.47 4.31
CA ASN A 63 -17.15 7.17 5.13
C ASN A 63 -18.44 7.48 4.37
N CYS A 64 -18.94 6.50 3.63
CA CYS A 64 -20.22 6.59 2.93
C CYS A 64 -20.91 5.22 2.88
N LEU A 65 -22.26 5.24 2.81
CA LEU A 65 -23.08 4.03 2.78
C LEU A 65 -22.74 3.09 1.61
N CYS A 66 -22.33 3.64 0.49
CA CYS A 66 -21.93 2.83 -0.67
C CYS A 66 -20.61 2.08 -0.40
N ASN A 67 -19.68 2.67 0.34
CA ASN A 67 -18.45 2.02 0.77
C ASN A 67 -18.72 0.89 1.75
N GLU A 68 -19.58 1.10 2.73
CA GLU A 68 -19.97 0.04 3.67
C GLU A 68 -20.53 -1.20 2.97
N LYS A 69 -21.30 -1.00 1.88
CA LYS A 69 -21.89 -2.11 1.11
C LYS A 69 -20.91 -2.86 0.21
N HIS A 70 -19.90 -2.18 -0.33
CA HIS A 70 -19.09 -2.73 -1.43
C HIS A 70 -17.61 -2.90 -1.08
N MET A 71 -17.06 -2.14 -0.13
CA MET A 71 -15.64 -2.12 0.17
C MET A 71 -15.11 -3.48 0.63
N ALA A 72 -15.83 -4.18 1.50
CA ALA A 72 -15.39 -5.47 2.01
C ALA A 72 -15.16 -6.49 0.89
N LYS A 73 -16.08 -6.53 -0.09
CA LYS A 73 -15.94 -7.39 -1.28
C LYS A 73 -14.76 -6.97 -2.15
N ALA A 74 -14.65 -5.67 -2.43
CA ALA A 74 -13.58 -5.14 -3.27
C ALA A 74 -12.19 -5.39 -2.67
N MET A 75 -12.05 -5.19 -1.36
CA MET A 75 -10.81 -5.47 -0.63
C MET A 75 -10.49 -6.96 -0.54
N ALA A 76 -11.48 -7.82 -0.30
CA ALA A 76 -11.26 -9.26 -0.30
C ALA A 76 -10.74 -9.75 -1.66
N GLU A 77 -11.27 -9.22 -2.76
CA GLU A 77 -10.79 -9.50 -4.11
C GLU A 77 -9.35 -8.99 -4.32
N PHE A 78 -9.05 -7.74 -3.87
CA PHE A 78 -7.70 -7.19 -3.94
C PHE A 78 -6.69 -8.07 -3.21
N LEU A 79 -6.99 -8.45 -1.97
CA LEU A 79 -6.11 -9.29 -1.15
C LEU A 79 -5.88 -10.66 -1.78
N SER A 80 -6.94 -11.25 -2.34
CA SER A 80 -6.83 -12.53 -3.06
C SER A 80 -5.95 -12.40 -4.31
N LEU A 81 -6.14 -11.37 -5.13
CA LEU A 81 -5.34 -11.14 -6.33
C LEU A 81 -3.89 -10.82 -6.00
N TYR A 82 -3.66 -10.00 -4.97
CA TYR A 82 -2.33 -9.57 -4.54
C TYR A 82 -1.55 -10.72 -3.91
N GLY A 83 -2.15 -11.44 -2.96
CA GLY A 83 -1.52 -12.54 -2.25
C GLY A 83 -1.26 -13.78 -3.13
N ASN A 84 -2.09 -14.01 -4.17
CA ASN A 84 -1.87 -15.09 -5.13
C ASN A 84 -1.11 -14.65 -6.39
N SER A 85 -0.51 -13.47 -6.37
CA SER A 85 0.24 -12.96 -7.52
C SER A 85 1.57 -13.69 -7.70
N SER A 86 1.83 -14.18 -8.90
CA SER A 86 3.12 -14.77 -9.27
C SER A 86 4.09 -13.77 -9.90
N VAL A 87 3.62 -12.54 -10.20
CA VAL A 87 4.50 -11.48 -10.68
C VAL A 87 5.21 -10.79 -9.51
N PRO A 88 6.38 -10.18 -9.74
CA PRO A 88 7.04 -9.36 -8.74
C PRO A 88 6.15 -8.21 -8.26
N LEU A 89 6.04 -8.06 -6.94
CA LEU A 89 5.27 -7.03 -6.27
C LEU A 89 6.20 -6.18 -5.41
N VAL A 90 6.40 -4.94 -5.79
CA VAL A 90 7.22 -3.96 -5.04
C VAL A 90 6.35 -2.82 -4.59
N SER A 91 6.40 -2.50 -3.30
CA SER A 91 5.62 -1.42 -2.70
C SER A 91 6.50 -0.34 -2.11
N VAL A 92 6.06 0.91 -2.22
CA VAL A 92 6.59 2.04 -1.45
C VAL A 92 5.45 2.64 -0.65
N VAL A 93 5.61 2.72 0.65
CA VAL A 93 4.59 3.27 1.55
C VAL A 93 5.01 4.68 1.96
N LYS A 94 4.16 5.67 1.68
CA LYS A 94 4.29 7.04 2.18
C LYS A 94 3.37 7.24 3.39
N LYS A 95 2.10 6.84 3.24
CA LYS A 95 1.13 6.86 4.34
C LYS A 95 0.19 5.67 4.20
N ALA A 96 -0.04 4.96 5.31
CA ALA A 96 -1.01 3.88 5.38
C ALA A 96 -1.60 3.80 6.78
N ILE A 97 -2.89 4.13 6.90
CA ILE A 97 -3.60 4.20 8.18
C ILE A 97 -4.71 3.16 8.25
N GLY A 98 -4.92 2.63 9.43
CA GLY A 98 -5.98 1.67 9.71
C GLY A 98 -5.67 0.28 9.13
N SER A 99 -6.71 -0.44 8.74
CA SER A 99 -6.57 -1.75 8.09
C SER A 99 -5.81 -1.71 6.76
N LEU A 100 -5.74 -0.54 6.11
CA LEU A 100 -4.95 -0.36 4.88
C LEU A 100 -3.44 -0.52 5.12
N ALA A 101 -2.94 -0.18 6.31
CA ALA A 101 -1.54 -0.43 6.67
C ALA A 101 -1.18 -1.93 6.66
N ALA A 102 -2.15 -2.79 6.99
CA ALA A 102 -1.97 -4.23 6.94
C ALA A 102 -2.26 -4.84 5.57
N CYS A 103 -3.09 -4.19 4.76
CA CYS A 103 -3.67 -4.76 3.55
C CYS A 103 -3.03 -4.22 2.26
N LEU A 104 -2.84 -2.91 2.15
CA LEU A 104 -2.46 -2.29 0.88
C LEU A 104 -0.94 -2.30 0.67
N GLY A 105 -0.49 -3.22 -0.17
CA GLY A 105 0.93 -3.33 -0.50
C GLY A 105 1.83 -3.79 0.65
N SER A 106 1.26 -4.42 1.67
CA SER A 106 2.03 -4.89 2.82
C SER A 106 2.75 -6.20 2.54
N LYS A 107 3.85 -6.41 3.27
CA LYS A 107 4.64 -7.65 3.21
C LYS A 107 3.82 -8.87 3.65
N GLY A 108 2.99 -8.71 4.68
CA GLY A 108 2.10 -9.76 5.18
C GLY A 108 1.04 -10.23 4.17
N MET A 109 0.73 -9.41 3.18
CA MET A 109 -0.24 -9.73 2.12
C MET A 109 0.40 -10.18 0.81
N GLY A 110 1.72 -10.31 0.75
CA GLY A 110 2.41 -10.89 -0.41
C GLY A 110 3.28 -9.94 -1.22
N ALA A 111 3.52 -8.70 -0.74
CA ALA A 111 4.56 -7.87 -1.34
C ALA A 111 5.94 -8.52 -1.18
N ASP A 112 6.71 -8.59 -2.24
CA ASP A 112 8.06 -9.17 -2.21
C ASP A 112 9.04 -8.24 -1.52
N LEU A 113 8.96 -6.94 -1.83
CA LEU A 113 9.75 -5.90 -1.21
C LEU A 113 8.87 -4.68 -0.89
N VAL A 114 9.04 -4.17 0.31
CA VAL A 114 8.33 -3.00 0.81
C VAL A 114 9.34 -1.96 1.30
N PHE A 115 9.26 -0.78 0.73
CA PHE A 115 10.04 0.38 1.13
C PHE A 115 9.15 1.44 1.79
N ALA A 116 9.74 2.31 2.58
CA ALA A 116 9.07 3.49 3.10
C ALA A 116 10.01 4.70 3.03
N TYR A 117 9.44 5.90 3.07
CA TYR A 117 10.22 7.13 3.22
C TYR A 117 10.46 7.44 4.70
N PRO A 118 11.49 8.25 5.04
CA PRO A 118 11.74 8.63 6.44
C PRO A 118 10.54 9.30 7.11
N ALA A 119 9.75 10.06 6.35
CA ALA A 119 8.55 10.74 6.84
C ALA A 119 7.27 9.89 6.68
N SER A 120 7.38 8.60 6.42
CA SER A 120 6.22 7.72 6.27
C SER A 120 5.50 7.48 7.58
N GLU A 121 4.18 7.42 7.49
CA GLU A 121 3.29 7.10 8.60
C GLU A 121 2.60 5.77 8.32
N ILE A 122 2.91 4.76 9.14
CA ILE A 122 2.36 3.40 9.01
C ILE A 122 1.78 3.00 10.36
N SER A 123 0.46 3.10 10.48
CA SER A 123 -0.23 2.85 11.74
C SER A 123 -1.55 2.13 11.54
N LEU A 124 -1.91 1.23 12.45
CA LEU A 124 -3.22 0.58 12.47
C LEU A 124 -4.35 1.50 12.94
N MET A 125 -4.02 2.68 13.44
CA MET A 125 -4.99 3.63 13.98
C MET A 125 -4.47 5.06 13.79
N GLU A 126 -5.37 5.97 13.47
CA GLU A 126 -5.06 7.40 13.43
C GLU A 126 -4.69 7.90 14.84
N GLU A 127 -3.70 8.80 14.93
CA GLU A 127 -3.16 9.31 16.20
C GLU A 127 -4.24 9.85 17.13
N ALA A 128 -5.11 10.72 16.61
CA ALA A 128 -6.17 11.35 17.41
C ALA A 128 -7.10 10.31 18.04
N LEU A 129 -7.48 9.29 17.28
CA LEU A 129 -8.32 8.19 17.76
C LEU A 129 -7.57 7.33 18.79
N ALA A 130 -6.29 7.04 18.52
CA ALA A 130 -5.45 6.28 19.45
C ALA A 130 -5.33 7.00 20.80
N MET A 131 -5.14 8.32 20.79
CA MET A 131 -5.05 9.11 22.02
C MET A 131 -6.35 9.16 22.80
N GLN A 132 -7.50 9.20 22.12
CA GLN A 132 -8.81 9.13 22.78
C GLN A 132 -9.04 7.79 23.49
N ILE A 133 -8.58 6.69 22.88
CA ILE A 133 -8.76 5.35 23.44
C ILE A 133 -7.76 5.08 24.58
N LEU A 134 -6.50 5.45 24.39
CA LEU A 134 -5.43 5.16 25.35
C LEU A 134 -5.48 6.10 26.57
N TYR A 135 -5.93 7.34 26.38
CA TYR A 135 -5.94 8.38 27.41
C TYR A 135 -7.28 9.13 27.45
N PRO A 136 -8.38 8.44 27.81
CA PRO A 136 -9.73 9.03 27.76
C PRO A 136 -9.91 10.20 28.73
N GLU A 137 -9.19 10.20 29.86
CA GLU A 137 -9.28 11.23 30.91
C GLU A 137 -8.26 12.39 30.71
N ALA A 138 -7.33 12.29 29.73
CA ALA A 138 -6.32 13.30 29.53
C ALA A 138 -6.89 14.55 28.85
N SER A 139 -6.30 15.73 29.16
CA SER A 139 -6.62 16.97 28.48
C SER A 139 -6.21 16.94 26.98
N LEU A 140 -6.70 17.89 26.20
CA LEU A 140 -6.32 18.01 24.78
C LEU A 140 -4.81 18.21 24.61
N GLU A 141 -4.21 19.07 25.43
CA GLU A 141 -2.77 19.36 25.39
C GLU A 141 -1.93 18.13 25.72
N GLU A 142 -2.33 17.38 26.76
CA GLU A 142 -1.66 16.12 27.12
C GLU A 142 -1.79 15.06 26.03
N ARG A 143 -2.92 15.00 25.33
CA ARG A 143 -3.12 14.07 24.21
C ARG A 143 -2.23 14.43 23.03
N GLU A 144 -2.09 15.72 22.71
CA GLU A 144 -1.19 16.17 21.63
C GLU A 144 0.28 15.84 21.92
N GLU A 145 0.73 16.01 23.18
CA GLU A 145 2.09 15.63 23.55
C GLU A 145 2.33 14.12 23.47
N LYS A 146 1.41 13.33 24.00
CA LYS A 146 1.47 11.86 23.91
C LYS A 146 1.31 11.36 22.49
N GLY A 147 0.55 12.05 21.65
CA GLY A 147 0.39 11.75 20.24
C GLY A 147 1.71 11.83 19.47
N LYS A 148 2.52 12.84 19.73
CA LYS A 148 3.87 12.94 19.12
C LYS A 148 4.76 11.75 19.48
N SER A 149 4.74 11.33 20.73
CA SER A 149 5.46 10.12 21.16
C SER A 149 4.90 8.86 20.50
N PHE A 150 3.59 8.76 20.38
CA PHE A 150 2.93 7.63 19.72
C PHE A 150 3.33 7.54 18.23
N LEU A 151 3.33 8.66 17.51
CA LEU A 151 3.76 8.70 16.11
C LEU A 151 5.21 8.23 15.97
N ALA A 152 6.12 8.75 16.80
CA ALA A 152 7.52 8.38 16.75
C ALA A 152 7.76 6.89 17.08
N GLU A 153 7.10 6.36 18.11
CA GLU A 153 7.34 5.00 18.61
C GLU A 153 6.55 3.91 17.88
N LYS A 154 5.38 4.22 17.35
CA LYS A 154 4.42 3.23 16.84
C LYS A 154 4.11 3.37 15.34
N ALA A 155 4.17 4.58 14.80
CA ALA A 155 3.71 4.88 13.44
C ALA A 155 4.85 5.28 12.49
N SER A 156 6.06 5.46 12.97
CA SER A 156 7.20 5.86 12.13
C SER A 156 7.71 4.73 11.23
N ALA A 157 8.43 5.11 10.17
CA ALA A 157 9.10 4.16 9.28
C ALA A 157 10.13 3.30 10.03
N GLU A 158 10.86 3.88 10.99
CA GLU A 158 11.82 3.16 11.82
C GLU A 158 11.15 2.09 12.68
N SER A 159 10.00 2.42 13.27
CA SER A 159 9.20 1.46 14.04
C SER A 159 8.68 0.32 13.15
N ALA A 160 8.25 0.63 11.92
CA ALA A 160 7.81 -0.37 10.95
C ALA A 160 8.97 -1.27 10.51
N ALA A 161 10.16 -0.70 10.29
CA ALA A 161 11.38 -1.44 9.95
C ALA A 161 11.81 -2.37 11.09
N ALA A 162 11.84 -1.88 12.33
CA ALA A 162 12.19 -2.66 13.50
C ALA A 162 11.27 -3.87 13.72
N ARG A 163 10.02 -3.78 13.26
CA ARG A 163 9.02 -4.89 13.31
C ARG A 163 9.02 -5.78 12.07
N GLY A 164 9.84 -5.48 11.07
CA GLY A 164 9.91 -6.25 9.83
C GLY A 164 8.74 -6.01 8.86
N TYR A 165 7.99 -4.91 9.02
CA TYR A 165 6.90 -4.57 8.10
C TYR A 165 7.40 -3.96 6.78
N ILE A 166 8.60 -3.38 6.80
CA ILE A 166 9.28 -2.85 5.61
C ILE A 166 10.71 -3.40 5.54
N ASP A 167 11.26 -3.46 4.34
CA ASP A 167 12.60 -3.99 4.08
C ASP A 167 13.69 -2.91 4.16
N ALA A 168 13.36 -1.67 3.75
CA ALA A 168 14.29 -0.54 3.87
C ALA A 168 13.56 0.81 3.89
N ILE A 169 14.22 1.79 4.51
CA ILE A 169 13.85 3.20 4.42
C ILE A 169 14.70 3.81 3.31
N ILE A 170 14.05 4.46 2.35
CA ILE A 170 14.68 5.05 1.16
C ILE A 170 14.33 6.53 1.04
N LEU A 171 15.21 7.32 0.44
CA LEU A 171 14.89 8.71 0.13
C LEU A 171 13.99 8.80 -1.11
N PRO A 172 13.09 9.80 -1.19
CA PRO A 172 12.19 9.97 -2.34
C PRO A 172 12.92 10.01 -3.69
N GLU A 173 14.09 10.66 -3.75
CA GLU A 173 14.94 10.75 -4.94
C GLU A 173 15.55 9.41 -5.37
N GLU A 174 15.71 8.48 -4.45
CA GLU A 174 16.22 7.12 -4.73
C GLU A 174 15.15 6.17 -5.23
N THR A 175 13.85 6.54 -5.11
CA THR A 175 12.72 5.62 -5.37
C THR A 175 12.85 4.90 -6.71
N ARG A 176 13.12 5.64 -7.79
CA ARG A 176 13.23 5.04 -9.13
C ARG A 176 14.34 3.99 -9.19
N GLN A 177 15.51 4.31 -8.66
CA GLN A 177 16.68 3.42 -8.69
C GLN A 177 16.45 2.16 -7.84
N ARG A 178 15.87 2.34 -6.63
CA ARG A 178 15.58 1.23 -5.71
C ARG A 178 14.53 0.28 -6.29
N VAL A 179 13.48 0.82 -6.91
CA VAL A 179 12.43 0.02 -7.56
C VAL A 179 12.97 -0.75 -8.77
N ILE A 180 13.85 -0.15 -9.58
CA ILE A 180 14.53 -0.85 -10.68
C ILE A 180 15.37 -2.01 -10.13
N SER A 181 16.22 -1.76 -9.14
CA SER A 181 17.06 -2.81 -8.53
C SER A 181 16.22 -3.93 -7.89
N ALA A 182 15.08 -3.58 -7.29
CA ALA A 182 14.16 -4.55 -6.73
C ALA A 182 13.56 -5.47 -7.81
N PHE A 183 13.13 -4.92 -8.94
CA PHE A 183 12.62 -5.73 -10.05
C PHE A 183 13.71 -6.57 -10.73
N ASP A 184 14.92 -6.05 -10.85
CA ASP A 184 16.06 -6.82 -11.38
C ASP A 184 16.37 -8.02 -10.47
N MET A 185 16.33 -7.86 -9.15
CA MET A 185 16.50 -8.94 -8.18
C MET A 185 15.36 -9.97 -8.24
N LEU A 186 14.14 -9.53 -8.48
CA LEU A 186 12.94 -10.38 -8.52
C LEU A 186 12.66 -10.94 -9.93
N TYR A 187 13.53 -10.70 -10.90
CA TYR A 187 13.31 -11.09 -12.31
C TYR A 187 12.95 -12.57 -12.47
N GLY A 188 13.53 -13.45 -11.67
CA GLY A 188 13.27 -14.89 -11.71
C GLY A 188 11.88 -15.29 -11.22
N LYS A 189 11.17 -14.49 -10.44
CA LYS A 189 9.87 -14.85 -9.87
C LYS A 189 8.81 -15.11 -10.94
N ALA A 190 8.76 -14.30 -11.99
CA ALA A 190 7.77 -14.42 -13.06
C ALA A 190 7.95 -15.64 -13.97
N ASN A 191 9.11 -16.31 -13.90
CA ASN A 191 9.47 -17.40 -14.82
C ASN A 191 9.05 -18.80 -14.34
N PHE A 192 8.54 -18.95 -13.12
CA PHE A 192 8.26 -20.26 -12.52
C PHE A 192 6.79 -20.68 -12.50
N ASP A 193 5.88 -19.81 -12.93
CA ASP A 193 4.46 -20.10 -12.84
C ASP A 193 3.83 -20.31 -14.24
N PHE A 194 3.63 -21.57 -14.59
CA PHE A 194 3.02 -21.99 -15.85
C PHE A 194 1.49 -22.11 -15.80
N HIS A 195 0.86 -21.80 -14.68
CA HIS A 195 -0.58 -21.92 -14.55
C HIS A 195 -1.29 -20.69 -15.14
N LYS A 196 -2.28 -20.97 -16.00
CA LYS A 196 -3.23 -19.94 -16.45
C LYS A 196 -3.94 -19.36 -15.24
N LYS A 197 -3.74 -18.08 -14.99
CA LYS A 197 -4.44 -17.37 -13.93
C LYS A 197 -5.84 -17.05 -14.37
N PRO A 198 -6.84 -17.13 -13.49
CA PRO A 198 -8.18 -16.70 -13.82
C PRO A 198 -8.17 -15.20 -14.16
N ILE A 199 -8.77 -14.86 -15.28
CA ILE A 199 -8.98 -13.51 -15.76
C ILE A 199 -10.17 -12.90 -15.01
#